data_8dc9b8d017933ee3f9089b84728a24a1
#
_entry.id   8dc9b8d017933ee3f9089b84728a24a1
#
_cell.length_a   1.000
_cell.length_b   1.000
_cell.length_c   1.000
_cell.angle_alpha   90.00
_cell.angle_beta   90.00
_cell.angle_gamma   90.00
#
_symmetry.space_group_name_H-M   'P 1'
#
loop_
_entity.id
_entity.type
_entity.pdbx_description
1 polymer ?
#
loop_
_entity_poly.entity_id
_entity_poly.type
_entity_poly.pdbx_seq_one_letter_code
_entity_poly.pdbx_strand_id
1 'polypeptide(L)'
;MKDGGLAHCPLPPHGISLAVEHRTIEEIWYFIQGRGQVWRKQGDREGVVDVSPGTCVTIPTGTHFQFSNTAKDPLCFIIATMPPWPGEHEALRVQDHWKVE
;
A
#
# COMPACT_ATOMS: atom_id res chain seq x y z
N MET A 1 3.79 -8.84 17.59
CA MET A 1 3.59 -7.75 18.58
C MET A 1 2.11 -7.66 18.93
N LYS A 2 1.82 -7.25 20.14
CA LYS A 2 0.44 -7.22 20.63
C LYS A 2 -0.42 -6.13 19.98
N ASP A 3 0.13 -4.94 19.80
CA ASP A 3 -0.65 -3.78 19.36
C ASP A 3 -0.37 -3.35 17.92
N GLY A 4 0.54 -4.03 17.25
CA GLY A 4 0.86 -3.73 15.86
C GLY A 4 1.80 -4.75 15.25
N GLY A 5 2.04 -4.62 13.96
CA GLY A 5 2.95 -5.46 13.20
C GLY A 5 3.82 -4.65 12.28
N LEU A 6 4.91 -5.25 11.81
CA LEU A 6 5.83 -4.63 10.88
C LEU A 6 6.17 -5.62 9.77
N ALA A 7 6.14 -5.17 8.52
CA ALA A 7 6.44 -6.01 7.37
C ALA A 7 7.27 -5.23 6.36
N HIS A 8 8.04 -5.93 5.55
CA HIS A 8 8.79 -5.39 4.42
C HIS A 8 8.09 -5.83 3.13
N CYS A 9 7.77 -4.88 2.27
CA CYS A 9 7.10 -5.15 1.00
C CYS A 9 7.98 -4.72 -0.16
N PRO A 10 8.49 -5.67 -0.97
CA PRO A 10 9.16 -5.33 -2.23
C PRO A 10 8.15 -5.43 -3.39
N LEU A 11 8.21 -4.49 -4.32
CA LEU A 11 7.47 -4.55 -5.56
C LEU A 11 8.47 -4.55 -6.72
N PRO A 12 8.46 -5.57 -7.58
CA PRO A 12 9.42 -5.64 -8.70
C PRO A 12 9.28 -4.44 -9.64
N PRO A 13 10.33 -4.17 -10.44
CA PRO A 13 10.23 -3.14 -11.47
C PRO A 13 9.00 -3.35 -12.35
N HIS A 14 8.29 -2.24 -12.64
CA HIS A 14 7.06 -2.22 -13.45
C HIS A 14 5.91 -3.04 -12.88
N GLY A 15 6.03 -3.50 -11.62
CA GLY A 15 4.96 -4.23 -10.95
C GLY A 15 3.81 -3.31 -10.53
N ILE A 16 2.60 -3.88 -10.49
CA ILE A 16 1.40 -3.19 -10.03
C ILE A 16 0.71 -4.13 -9.05
N SER A 17 0.41 -3.63 -7.86
CA SER A 17 -0.28 -4.43 -6.84
C SER A 17 -1.76 -4.61 -7.19
N LEU A 18 -2.42 -5.55 -6.54
CA LEU A 18 -3.87 -5.63 -6.57
C LEU A 18 -4.44 -4.43 -5.81
N ALA A 19 -5.58 -3.90 -6.27
CA ALA A 19 -6.31 -2.88 -5.54
C ALA A 19 -7.16 -3.55 -4.47
N VAL A 20 -7.01 -3.12 -3.22
CA VAL A 20 -7.69 -3.71 -2.08
C VAL A 20 -8.07 -2.64 -1.06
N GLU A 21 -8.92 -3.01 -0.11
CA GLU A 21 -9.13 -2.25 1.13
C GLU A 21 -8.93 -3.19 2.31
N HIS A 22 -8.53 -2.64 3.46
CA HIS A 22 -8.41 -3.41 4.69
C HIS A 22 -9.69 -3.27 5.51
N ARG A 23 -10.15 -4.39 6.05
CA ARG A 23 -11.43 -4.44 6.79
C ARG A 23 -11.34 -3.80 8.18
N THR A 24 -10.26 -4.06 8.89
CA THR A 24 -10.16 -3.71 10.32
C THR A 24 -8.87 -3.01 10.71
N ILE A 25 -7.82 -3.10 9.88
CA ILE A 25 -6.53 -2.51 10.22
C ILE A 25 -6.31 -1.19 9.49
N GLU A 26 -5.41 -0.39 10.04
CA GLU A 26 -4.83 0.75 9.35
C GLU A 26 -3.33 0.55 9.21
N GLU A 27 -2.71 1.25 8.26
CA GLU A 27 -1.30 1.08 7.98
C GLU A 27 -0.58 2.40 7.81
N ILE A 28 0.73 2.39 8.10
CA ILE A 28 1.65 3.45 7.75
C ILE A 28 2.74 2.80 6.91
N TRP A 29 2.98 3.35 5.73
CA TRP A 29 3.99 2.87 4.79
C TRP A 29 5.14 3.86 4.74
N TYR A 30 6.38 3.38 4.95
CA TYR A 30 7.58 4.19 4.85
C TYR A 30 8.46 3.64 3.74
N PHE A 31 8.68 4.46 2.70
CA PHE A 31 9.43 4.04 1.51
C PHE A 31 10.92 4.21 1.74
N ILE A 32 11.70 3.15 1.45
CA ILE A 32 13.12 3.09 1.73
C ILE A 32 13.97 2.93 0.46
N GLN A 33 13.40 2.46 -0.65
CA GLN A 33 14.14 2.22 -1.88
C GLN A 33 13.21 2.34 -3.09
N GLY A 34 13.73 2.95 -4.16
CA GLY A 34 13.01 3.01 -5.42
C GLY A 34 12.07 4.19 -5.53
N ARG A 35 11.29 4.21 -6.61
CA ARG A 35 10.29 5.25 -6.89
C ARG A 35 9.05 4.60 -7.43
N GLY A 36 7.89 5.18 -7.14
CA GLY A 36 6.64 4.66 -7.63
C GLY A 36 5.49 5.59 -7.33
N GLN A 37 4.29 5.05 -7.36
CA GLN A 37 3.07 5.80 -7.09
C GLN A 37 2.15 5.00 -6.21
N VAL A 38 1.38 5.69 -5.37
CA VAL A 38 0.33 5.10 -4.54
C VAL A 38 -0.97 5.81 -4.84
N TRP A 39 -1.98 5.04 -5.21
CA TRP A 39 -3.35 5.52 -5.37
C TRP A 39 -4.14 5.17 -4.09
N ARG A 40 -4.94 6.13 -3.63
CA ARG A 40 -5.83 5.93 -2.48
C ARG A 40 -7.18 6.53 -2.79
N LYS A 41 -8.24 5.87 -2.33
CA LYS A 41 -9.61 6.37 -2.44
C LYS A 41 -10.34 6.14 -1.12
N GLN A 42 -10.91 7.21 -0.58
CA GLN A 42 -11.70 7.17 0.64
C GLN A 42 -12.96 8.01 0.42
N GLY A 43 -14.12 7.33 0.31
CA GLY A 43 -15.36 8.00 -0.07
C GLY A 43 -15.23 8.64 -1.44
N ASP A 44 -15.51 9.93 -1.52
CA ASP A 44 -15.44 10.69 -2.77
C ASP A 44 -14.05 11.30 -3.02
N ARG A 45 -13.13 11.09 -2.09
CA ARG A 45 -11.76 11.61 -2.23
C ARG A 45 -10.87 10.53 -2.81
N GLU A 46 -10.14 10.88 -3.87
CA GLU A 46 -9.11 10.00 -4.40
C GLU A 46 -7.97 10.81 -4.97
N GLY A 47 -6.81 10.17 -5.03
CA GLY A 47 -5.64 10.79 -5.60
C GLY A 47 -4.47 9.83 -5.69
N VAL A 48 -3.46 10.25 -6.45
CA VAL A 48 -2.22 9.52 -6.63
C VAL A 48 -1.09 10.37 -6.08
N VAL A 49 -0.23 9.77 -5.27
CA VAL A 49 0.98 10.44 -4.79
C VAL A 49 2.21 9.73 -5.30
N ASP A 50 3.23 10.50 -5.66
CA ASP A 50 4.54 9.96 -6.00
C ASP A 50 5.27 9.61 -4.72
N VAL A 51 5.95 8.46 -4.72
CA VAL A 51 6.72 8.00 -3.56
C VAL A 51 8.16 7.77 -3.93
N SER A 52 9.04 8.04 -2.97
CA SER A 52 10.49 7.88 -3.10
C SER A 52 11.06 7.67 -1.70
N PRO A 53 12.36 7.36 -1.56
CA PRO A 53 12.93 7.14 -0.22
C PRO A 53 12.64 8.32 0.72
N GLY A 54 12.11 8.01 1.90
CA GLY A 54 11.70 9.00 2.89
C GLY A 54 10.23 9.39 2.87
N THR A 55 9.48 9.00 1.84
CA THR A 55 8.04 9.27 1.77
C THR A 55 7.31 8.37 2.76
N CYS A 56 6.36 8.95 3.48
CA CYS A 56 5.47 8.23 4.40
C CYS A 56 4.04 8.38 3.93
N VAL A 57 3.31 7.26 3.84
CA VAL A 57 1.93 7.24 3.38
C VAL A 57 1.06 6.54 4.42
N THR A 58 -0.08 7.13 4.74
CA THR A 58 -1.04 6.51 5.66
C THR A 58 -2.18 5.85 4.89
N ILE A 59 -2.60 4.68 5.37
CA ILE A 59 -3.72 3.94 4.80
C ILE A 59 -4.74 3.69 5.92
N PRO A 60 -5.69 4.61 6.14
CA PRO A 60 -6.75 4.39 7.12
C PRO A 60 -7.61 3.18 6.77
N THR A 61 -8.23 2.56 7.77
CA THR A 61 -9.16 1.45 7.57
C THR A 61 -10.25 1.84 6.57
N GLY A 62 -10.54 0.93 5.63
CA GLY A 62 -11.58 1.16 4.61
C GLY A 62 -11.11 1.98 3.42
N THR A 63 -9.87 2.47 3.42
CA THR A 63 -9.31 3.17 2.26
C THR A 63 -8.99 2.16 1.17
N HIS A 64 -9.48 2.39 -0.04
CA HIS A 64 -9.06 1.62 -1.23
C HIS A 64 -7.67 2.09 -1.62
N PHE A 65 -6.79 1.16 -1.94
CA PHE A 65 -5.44 1.54 -2.37
C PHE A 65 -4.85 0.57 -3.36
N GLN A 66 -3.89 1.08 -4.12
CA GLN A 66 -3.11 0.31 -5.08
C GLN A 66 -1.77 1.02 -5.22
N PHE A 67 -0.70 0.27 -5.42
CA PHE A 67 0.60 0.89 -5.65
C PHE A 67 1.24 0.32 -6.91
N SER A 68 2.11 1.14 -7.52
CA SER A 68 2.70 0.88 -8.81
C SER A 68 4.17 1.27 -8.78
N ASN A 69 5.02 0.40 -9.32
CA ASN A 69 6.44 0.70 -9.49
C ASN A 69 6.67 1.14 -10.94
N THR A 70 6.94 2.44 -11.13
CA THR A 70 7.14 3.02 -12.44
C THR A 70 8.60 3.06 -12.88
N ALA A 71 9.52 2.49 -12.07
CA ALA A 71 10.96 2.59 -12.28
C ALA A 71 11.58 1.25 -12.64
N LYS A 72 12.89 1.28 -12.90
CA LYS A 72 13.70 0.11 -13.26
C LYS A 72 14.15 -0.69 -12.06
N ASP A 73 14.14 -0.09 -10.87
CA ASP A 73 14.60 -0.71 -9.63
C ASP A 73 13.41 -1.15 -8.78
N PRO A 74 13.59 -2.13 -7.89
CA PRO A 74 12.52 -2.53 -7.00
C PRO A 74 12.06 -1.37 -6.11
N LEU A 75 10.75 -1.31 -5.86
CA LEU A 75 10.16 -0.38 -4.91
C LEU A 75 10.00 -1.11 -3.59
N CYS A 76 10.68 -0.64 -2.55
CA CYS A 76 10.66 -1.29 -1.24
C CYS A 76 10.14 -0.35 -0.18
N PHE A 77 9.26 -0.84 0.66
CA PHE A 77 8.75 -0.05 1.77
C PHE A 77 8.46 -0.93 2.99
N ILE A 78 8.46 -0.27 4.13
CA ILE A 78 8.15 -0.89 5.42
C ILE A 78 6.70 -0.54 5.75
N ILE A 79 5.94 -1.53 6.16
CA ILE A 79 4.53 -1.38 6.51
C ILE A 79 4.39 -1.62 8.01
N ALA A 80 3.86 -0.64 8.73
CA ALA A 80 3.41 -0.82 10.11
C ALA A 80 1.90 -1.02 10.09
N THR A 81 1.42 -2.13 10.65
CA THR A 81 0.00 -2.45 10.74
C THR A 81 -0.49 -2.29 12.16
N MET A 82 -1.68 -1.73 12.32
CA MET A 82 -2.31 -1.52 13.63
C MET A 82 -3.80 -1.85 13.53
N PRO A 83 -4.29 -2.84 14.27
CA PRO A 83 -3.59 -3.84 15.08
C PRO A 83 -2.75 -4.81 14.24
N PRO A 84 -2.18 -5.87 14.82
CA PRO A 84 -1.40 -6.85 14.05
C PRO A 84 -2.22 -7.46 12.92
N TRP A 85 -1.57 -7.84 11.82
CA TRP A 85 -2.25 -8.43 10.66
C TRP A 85 -3.08 -9.64 11.07
N PRO A 86 -4.41 -9.60 10.88
CA PRO A 86 -5.29 -10.67 11.40
C PRO A 86 -5.40 -11.90 10.49
N GLY A 87 -4.92 -11.85 9.26
CA GLY A 87 -4.95 -13.00 8.36
C GLY A 87 -5.47 -12.68 6.96
N GLU A 88 -5.69 -13.73 6.18
CA GLU A 88 -5.96 -13.62 4.73
C GLU A 88 -7.29 -12.96 4.37
N HIS A 89 -8.25 -12.91 5.31
CA HIS A 89 -9.56 -12.28 5.05
C HIS A 89 -9.58 -10.78 5.32
N GLU A 90 -8.47 -10.22 5.71
CA GLU A 90 -8.38 -8.79 6.03
C GLU A 90 -8.45 -7.91 4.79
N ALA A 91 -7.80 -8.31 3.71
CA ALA A 91 -7.76 -7.53 2.48
C ALA A 91 -8.91 -7.92 1.55
N LEU A 92 -9.73 -6.94 1.18
CA LEU A 92 -10.84 -7.14 0.24
C LEU A 92 -10.48 -6.54 -1.11
N ARG A 93 -10.71 -7.29 -2.18
CA ARG A 93 -10.46 -6.84 -3.54
C ARG A 93 -11.43 -5.71 -3.91
N VAL A 94 -10.91 -4.62 -4.48
CA VAL A 94 -11.73 -3.49 -4.96
C VAL A 94 -11.38 -3.19 -6.42
N GLN A 95 -12.11 -2.26 -7.04
CA GLN A 95 -11.87 -1.88 -8.42
C GLN A 95 -10.48 -1.28 -8.60
N ASP A 96 -9.74 -1.74 -9.59
CA ASP A 96 -8.40 -1.26 -9.90
C ASP A 96 -8.41 0.18 -10.38
N HIS A 97 -7.46 0.97 -9.92
CA HIS A 97 -7.13 2.27 -10.50
C HIS A 97 -6.20 2.05 -11.70
N TRP A 98 -5.17 1.22 -11.53
CA TRP A 98 -4.32 0.77 -12.62
C TRP A 98 -4.67 -0.66 -12.97
N LYS A 99 -4.67 -0.97 -14.26
CA LYS A 99 -4.94 -2.33 -14.73
C LYS A 99 -3.84 -3.28 -14.30
N VAL A 100 -4.20 -4.36 -13.66
CA VAL A 100 -3.27 -5.44 -13.27
C VAL A 100 -3.25 -6.46 -14.38
N GLU A 101 -2.05 -6.81 -14.87
CA GLU A 101 -1.87 -7.80 -15.93
C GLU A 101 -1.43 -9.14 -15.40
#